data_39a8dd5824a9d6a0a0e6e1d98599aad6
#
_entry.id   39a8dd5824a9d6a0a0e6e1d98599aad6
#
_cell.length_a   1.000
_cell.length_b   1.000
_cell.length_c   1.000
_cell.angle_alpha   90.00
_cell.angle_beta   90.00
_cell.angle_gamma   90.00
#
_symmetry.space_group_name_H-M   'P 1'
#
loop_
_entity.id
_entity.type
_entity.pdbx_description
1 polymer ?
#
loop_
_entity_poly.entity_id
_entity_poly.type
_entity_poly.pdbx_seq_one_letter_code
_entity_poly.pdbx_strand_id
1 'polypeptide(L)'
;MNPEDFARTFATTFAAHDAIAMSALLSQDATTMTLTGQIAEGIEAARLAMSAEFLGIFARARLVSGKGTLRQLCAQITLLTQRYVVTGAVDETGSEQPRFAALLVAVLQEDSGDWRAISLTFSAAA
;
A
#
# COMPACT_ATOMS: atom_id res chain seq x y z
N MET A 1 12.79 5.29 8.40
CA MET A 1 11.94 4.09 8.58
C MET A 1 12.71 2.87 8.09
N ASN A 2 12.61 1.78 8.82
CA ASN A 2 13.23 0.51 8.47
C ASN A 2 12.25 -0.39 7.71
N PRO A 3 12.74 -1.39 6.95
CA PRO A 3 11.84 -2.29 6.23
C PRO A 3 10.81 -2.99 7.11
N GLU A 4 11.17 -3.32 8.37
CA GLU A 4 10.26 -3.98 9.31
C GLU A 4 9.04 -3.13 9.66
N ASP A 5 9.13 -1.82 9.51
CA ASP A 5 8.05 -0.89 9.86
C ASP A 5 7.10 -0.64 8.70
N PHE A 6 7.49 -0.97 7.47
CA PHE A 6 6.78 -0.58 6.26
C PHE A 6 5.33 -1.09 6.25
N ALA A 7 5.15 -2.39 6.48
CA ALA A 7 3.81 -3.00 6.40
C ALA A 7 2.85 -2.41 7.42
N ARG A 8 3.32 -2.15 8.65
CA ARG A 8 2.51 -1.53 9.69
C ARG A 8 2.17 -0.08 9.34
N THR A 9 3.14 0.69 8.85
CA THR A 9 2.92 2.07 8.46
C THR A 9 1.95 2.16 7.27
N PHE A 10 2.06 1.23 6.32
CA PHE A 10 1.13 1.13 5.20
C PHE A 10 -0.30 0.92 5.71
N ALA A 11 -0.51 -0.02 6.63
CA ALA A 11 -1.83 -0.30 7.19
C ALA A 11 -2.37 0.90 7.99
N THR A 12 -1.52 1.58 8.74
CA THR A 12 -1.91 2.74 9.55
C THR A 12 -2.34 3.91 8.68
N THR A 13 -1.57 4.22 7.63
CA THR A 13 -1.90 5.33 6.71
C THR A 13 -3.14 5.00 5.88
N PHE A 14 -3.33 3.73 5.51
CA PHE A 14 -4.54 3.28 4.82
C PHE A 14 -5.77 3.48 5.72
N ALA A 15 -5.71 3.06 6.98
CA ALA A 15 -6.81 3.21 7.92
C ALA A 15 -7.14 4.67 8.23
N ALA A 16 -6.14 5.55 8.16
CA ALA A 16 -6.34 6.99 8.31
C ALA A 16 -6.86 7.64 7.02
N HIS A 17 -6.91 6.92 5.92
CA HIS A 17 -7.30 7.41 4.59
C HIS A 17 -6.45 8.62 4.17
N ASP A 18 -5.16 8.56 4.51
CA ASP A 18 -4.22 9.65 4.33
C ASP A 18 -3.31 9.35 3.14
N ALA A 19 -3.73 9.79 1.95
CA ALA A 19 -2.99 9.55 0.73
C ALA A 19 -1.63 10.26 0.72
N ILE A 20 -1.51 11.41 1.38
CA ILE A 20 -0.24 12.13 1.47
C ILE A 20 0.76 11.32 2.30
N ALA A 21 0.37 10.87 3.49
CA ALA A 21 1.24 10.06 4.33
C ALA A 21 1.59 8.74 3.67
N MET A 22 0.64 8.12 2.97
CA MET A 22 0.89 6.87 2.25
C MET A 22 1.87 7.07 1.09
N SER A 23 1.74 8.17 0.33
CA SER A 23 2.67 8.46 -0.75
C SER A 23 4.09 8.75 -0.25
N ALA A 24 4.24 9.18 0.99
CA ALA A 24 5.56 9.38 1.59
C ALA A 24 6.35 8.08 1.78
N LEU A 25 5.68 6.92 1.67
CA LEU A 25 6.32 5.60 1.68
C LEU A 25 6.97 5.27 0.34
N LEU A 26 6.71 6.06 -0.70
CA LEU A 26 7.16 5.79 -2.07
C LEU A 26 8.38 6.65 -2.42
N SER A 27 9.24 6.11 -3.28
CA SER A 27 10.27 6.92 -3.91
C SER A 27 9.63 7.85 -4.95
N GLN A 28 10.38 8.87 -5.35
CA GLN A 28 9.88 9.92 -6.25
C GLN A 28 9.37 9.36 -7.57
N ASP A 29 10.01 8.33 -8.10
CA ASP A 29 9.71 7.72 -9.40
C ASP A 29 9.10 6.32 -9.27
N ALA A 30 8.51 6.00 -8.12
CA ALA A 30 7.96 4.67 -7.87
C ALA A 30 6.85 4.31 -8.85
N THR A 31 6.82 3.03 -9.23
CA THR A 31 5.69 2.46 -9.95
C THR A 31 4.75 1.81 -8.93
N THR A 32 3.49 2.20 -8.95
CA THR A 32 2.50 1.74 -7.98
C THR A 32 1.29 1.17 -8.69
N MET A 33 0.84 -0.02 -8.28
CA MET A 33 -0.48 -0.54 -8.65
C MET A 33 -1.35 -0.53 -7.41
N THR A 34 -2.48 0.19 -7.49
CA THR A 34 -3.42 0.31 -6.38
C THR A 34 -4.38 -0.88 -6.35
N LEU A 35 -5.12 -0.99 -5.24
CA LEU A 35 -6.02 -2.13 -5.02
C LEU A 35 -7.15 -2.21 -6.04
N THR A 36 -7.53 -1.10 -6.67
CA THR A 36 -8.51 -1.10 -7.77
C THR A 36 -7.88 -1.39 -9.13
N GLY A 37 -6.56 -1.64 -9.18
CA GLY A 37 -5.86 -1.98 -10.42
C GLY A 37 -5.34 -0.79 -11.21
N GLN A 38 -5.35 0.41 -10.63
CA GLN A 38 -4.76 1.58 -11.28
C GLN A 38 -3.24 1.53 -11.20
N ILE A 39 -2.58 1.79 -12.32
CA ILE A 39 -1.13 1.86 -12.39
C ILE A 39 -0.73 3.34 -12.43
N ALA A 40 0.11 3.74 -11.49
CA ALA A 40 0.58 5.11 -11.35
C ALA A 40 2.10 5.16 -11.45
N GLU A 41 2.61 6.03 -12.31
CA GLU A 41 4.04 6.28 -12.44
C GLU A 41 4.39 7.57 -11.69
N GLY A 42 5.27 7.44 -10.69
CA GLY A 42 5.69 8.55 -9.85
C GLY A 42 4.81 8.76 -8.63
N ILE A 43 5.37 9.48 -7.66
CA ILE A 43 4.75 9.68 -6.35
C ILE A 43 3.45 10.48 -6.44
N GLU A 44 3.38 11.50 -7.31
CA GLU A 44 2.21 12.36 -7.41
C GLU A 44 1.02 11.63 -8.03
N ALA A 45 1.24 10.86 -9.09
CA ALA A 45 0.18 10.05 -9.71
C ALA A 45 -0.33 8.99 -8.73
N ALA A 46 0.56 8.38 -7.93
CA ALA A 46 0.18 7.41 -6.92
C ALA A 46 -0.68 8.07 -5.82
N ARG A 47 -0.30 9.26 -5.37
CA ARG A 47 -1.07 10.01 -4.37
C ARG A 47 -2.48 10.31 -4.87
N LEU A 48 -2.62 10.75 -6.12
CA LEU A 48 -3.93 11.05 -6.70
C LEU A 48 -4.80 9.79 -6.82
N ALA A 49 -4.23 8.67 -7.25
CA ALA A 49 -4.96 7.41 -7.36
C ALA A 49 -5.45 6.91 -5.98
N MET A 50 -4.58 6.95 -4.98
CA MET A 50 -4.95 6.54 -3.63
C MET A 50 -5.97 7.50 -3.01
N SER A 51 -5.84 8.80 -3.24
CA SER A 51 -6.81 9.79 -2.76
C SER A 51 -8.20 9.52 -3.30
N ALA A 52 -8.31 9.19 -4.59
CA ALA A 52 -9.60 8.87 -5.20
C ALA A 52 -10.25 7.64 -4.54
N GLU A 53 -9.45 6.60 -4.24
CA GLU A 53 -9.95 5.41 -3.56
C GLU A 53 -10.43 5.73 -2.13
N PHE A 54 -9.69 6.58 -1.41
CA PHE A 54 -10.05 6.97 -0.04
C PHE A 54 -11.28 7.88 0.00
N LEU A 55 -11.60 8.57 -1.08
CA LEU A 55 -12.82 9.36 -1.19
C LEU A 55 -14.01 8.51 -1.69
N GLY A 56 -13.74 7.31 -2.18
CA GLY A 56 -14.73 6.40 -2.74
C GLY A 56 -14.86 5.10 -1.96
N ILE A 57 -14.55 4.00 -2.63
CA ILE A 57 -14.83 2.65 -2.12
C ILE A 57 -14.06 2.29 -0.86
N PHE A 58 -12.95 2.96 -0.57
CA PHE A 58 -12.15 2.68 0.63
C PHE A 58 -12.25 3.79 1.69
N ALA A 59 -13.30 4.64 1.61
CA ALA A 59 -13.48 5.74 2.55
C ALA A 59 -13.60 5.28 4.02
N ARG A 60 -14.01 4.03 4.25
CA ARG A 60 -14.14 3.43 5.58
C ARG A 60 -13.37 2.13 5.73
N ALA A 61 -12.51 1.83 4.76
CA ALA A 61 -11.81 0.56 4.75
C ALA A 61 -10.63 0.55 5.72
N ARG A 62 -10.33 -0.64 6.24
CA ARG A 62 -9.19 -0.89 7.11
C ARG A 62 -8.48 -2.17 6.67
N LEU A 63 -7.21 -2.28 7.04
CA LEU A 63 -6.41 -3.46 6.77
C LEU A 63 -6.13 -4.19 8.07
N VAL A 64 -6.47 -5.48 8.10
CA VAL A 64 -6.09 -6.38 9.19
C VAL A 64 -4.85 -7.14 8.73
N SER A 65 -3.75 -7.02 9.47
CA SER A 65 -2.47 -7.62 9.10
C SER A 65 -2.50 -9.13 9.26
N GLY A 66 -2.06 -9.83 8.22
CA GLY A 66 -1.82 -11.26 8.23
C GLY A 66 -0.32 -11.54 8.20
N LYS A 67 0.06 -12.61 7.50
CA LYS A 67 1.47 -13.02 7.41
C LYS A 67 2.26 -12.05 6.52
N GLY A 68 3.44 -11.66 6.99
CA GLY A 68 4.39 -10.85 6.25
C GLY A 68 5.76 -11.47 6.22
N THR A 69 6.50 -11.26 5.12
CA THR A 69 7.87 -11.70 4.99
C THR A 69 8.72 -10.57 4.41
N LEU A 70 9.96 -10.51 4.87
CA LEU A 70 10.99 -9.62 4.33
C LEU A 70 12.12 -10.47 3.81
N ARG A 71 12.58 -10.17 2.61
CA ARG A 71 13.73 -10.83 2.01
C ARG A 71 14.71 -9.78 1.53
N GLN A 72 15.86 -9.70 2.19
CA GLN A 72 16.91 -8.79 1.76
C GLN A 72 17.58 -9.37 0.52
N LEU A 73 17.56 -8.63 -0.58
CA LEU A 73 18.15 -9.05 -1.85
C LEU A 73 19.60 -8.59 -1.97
N CYS A 74 19.90 -7.43 -1.40
CA CYS A 74 21.25 -6.90 -1.28
C CYS A 74 21.23 -5.85 -0.16
N ALA A 75 22.35 -5.16 0.07
CA ALA A 75 22.46 -4.23 1.20
C ALA A 75 21.40 -3.13 1.17
N GLN A 76 20.94 -2.72 -0.01
CA GLN A 76 20.06 -1.56 -0.18
C GLN A 76 18.68 -1.92 -0.73
N ILE A 77 18.39 -3.22 -0.96
CA ILE A 77 17.10 -3.65 -1.53
C ILE A 77 16.53 -4.78 -0.68
N THR A 78 15.28 -4.60 -0.28
CA THR A 78 14.51 -5.60 0.47
C THR A 78 13.17 -5.79 -0.22
N LEU A 79 12.77 -7.06 -0.39
CA LEU A 79 11.46 -7.42 -0.92
C LEU A 79 10.52 -7.68 0.24
N LEU A 80 9.40 -6.97 0.26
CA LEU A 80 8.32 -7.16 1.23
C LEU A 80 7.16 -7.87 0.56
N THR A 81 6.64 -8.92 1.23
CA THR A 81 5.38 -9.55 0.87
C THR A 81 4.52 -9.58 2.12
N GLN A 82 3.33 -8.96 2.08
CA GLN A 82 2.47 -8.84 3.25
C GLN A 82 1.03 -9.15 2.86
N ARG A 83 0.39 -10.04 3.61
CA ARG A 83 -1.04 -10.30 3.47
C ARG A 83 -1.83 -9.43 4.41
N TYR A 84 -3.00 -8.97 3.92
CA TYR A 84 -3.98 -8.26 4.72
C TYR A 84 -5.37 -8.81 4.44
N VAL A 85 -6.29 -8.54 5.33
CA VAL A 85 -7.73 -8.64 5.06
C VAL A 85 -8.26 -7.22 5.01
N VAL A 86 -8.93 -6.87 3.92
CA VAL A 86 -9.57 -5.55 3.74
C VAL A 86 -10.99 -5.66 4.27
N THR A 87 -11.33 -4.79 5.22
CA THR A 87 -12.68 -4.69 5.78
C THR A 87 -13.22 -3.28 5.56
N GLY A 88 -14.54 -3.16 5.48
CA GLY A 88 -15.19 -1.84 5.39
C GLY A 88 -15.19 -1.21 4.00
N ALA A 89 -14.79 -1.92 2.96
CA ALA A 89 -14.95 -1.43 1.60
C ALA A 89 -16.43 -1.33 1.24
N VAL A 90 -16.79 -0.35 0.43
CA VAL A 90 -18.19 -0.13 0.01
C VAL A 90 -18.27 -0.13 -1.51
N ASP A 91 -19.49 -0.38 -2.02
CA ASP A 91 -19.76 -0.28 -3.45
C ASP A 91 -20.18 1.15 -3.82
N GLU A 92 -20.61 1.35 -5.08
CA GLU A 92 -21.00 2.64 -5.61
C GLU A 92 -22.22 3.23 -4.89
N THR A 93 -23.06 2.38 -4.27
CA THR A 93 -24.23 2.80 -3.51
C THR A 93 -23.94 3.06 -2.03
N GLY A 94 -22.70 2.83 -1.60
CA GLY A 94 -22.31 2.93 -0.20
C GLY A 94 -22.58 1.69 0.62
N SER A 95 -23.01 0.59 -0.01
CA SER A 95 -23.24 -0.68 0.69
C SER A 95 -21.94 -1.37 1.00
N GLU A 96 -21.82 -1.85 2.24
CA GLU A 96 -20.62 -2.55 2.68
C GLU A 96 -20.42 -3.85 1.91
N GLN A 97 -19.20 -4.06 1.44
CA GLN A 97 -18.80 -5.26 0.73
C GLN A 97 -18.25 -6.31 1.69
N PRO A 98 -18.34 -7.60 1.35
CA PRO A 98 -17.68 -8.63 2.14
C PRO A 98 -16.19 -8.36 2.24
N ARG A 99 -15.59 -8.68 3.39
CA ARG A 99 -14.14 -8.60 3.55
C ARG A 99 -13.45 -9.51 2.55
N PHE A 100 -12.25 -9.12 2.13
CA PHE A 100 -11.50 -9.91 1.17
C PHE A 100 -10.01 -9.85 1.48
N ALA A 101 -9.27 -10.86 1.03
CA ALA A 101 -7.82 -10.90 1.19
C ALA A 101 -7.14 -10.01 0.16
N ALA A 102 -6.06 -9.38 0.56
CA ALA A 102 -5.22 -8.57 -0.32
C ALA A 102 -3.75 -8.87 -0.05
N LEU A 103 -2.94 -8.66 -1.08
CA LEU A 103 -1.51 -8.91 -1.02
C LEU A 103 -0.76 -7.64 -1.40
N LEU A 104 0.15 -7.24 -0.53
CA LEU A 104 1.09 -6.15 -0.78
C LEU A 104 2.44 -6.74 -1.14
N VAL A 105 2.96 -6.40 -2.31
CA VAL A 105 4.32 -6.72 -2.71
C VAL A 105 5.04 -5.42 -2.98
N ALA A 106 6.13 -5.17 -2.27
CA ALA A 106 6.88 -3.93 -2.42
C ALA A 106 8.37 -4.21 -2.50
N VAL A 107 9.03 -3.53 -3.42
CA VAL A 107 10.49 -3.50 -3.48
C VAL A 107 10.94 -2.24 -2.76
N LEU A 108 11.61 -2.41 -1.63
CA LEU A 108 12.07 -1.31 -0.79
C LEU A 108 13.55 -1.03 -1.07
N GLN A 109 13.88 0.24 -1.21
CA GLN A 109 15.25 0.68 -1.44
C GLN A 109 15.68 1.65 -0.36
N GLU A 110 16.89 1.45 0.15
CA GLU A 110 17.50 2.37 1.11
C GLU A 110 18.18 3.52 0.36
N ASP A 111 17.89 4.73 0.79
CA ASP A 111 18.52 5.94 0.30
C ASP A 111 18.79 6.85 1.49
N SER A 112 20.06 7.13 1.76
CA SER A 112 20.50 8.01 2.85
C SER A 112 19.94 7.58 4.21
N GLY A 113 19.90 6.26 4.44
CA GLY A 113 19.43 5.69 5.71
C GLY A 113 17.91 5.53 5.81
N ASP A 114 17.15 5.94 4.82
CA ASP A 114 15.70 5.81 4.80
C ASP A 114 15.26 4.84 3.70
N TRP A 115 14.22 4.06 4.01
CA TRP A 115 13.71 3.03 3.11
C TRP A 115 12.38 3.46 2.52
N ARG A 116 12.26 3.40 1.18
CA ARG A 116 11.03 3.70 0.44
C ARG A 116 10.80 2.66 -0.63
N ALA A 117 9.54 2.49 -1.01
CA ALA A 117 9.18 1.59 -2.09
C ALA A 117 9.50 2.23 -3.44
N ILE A 118 10.29 1.52 -4.26
CA ILE A 118 10.50 1.89 -5.67
C ILE A 118 9.48 1.21 -6.57
N SER A 119 8.85 0.14 -6.06
CA SER A 119 7.75 -0.55 -6.72
C SER A 119 6.81 -1.05 -5.64
N LEU A 120 5.52 -0.82 -5.81
CA LEU A 120 4.51 -1.26 -4.87
C LEU A 120 3.31 -1.78 -5.64
N THR A 121 2.92 -3.01 -5.36
CA THR A 121 1.73 -3.62 -5.94
C THR A 121 0.81 -4.05 -4.80
N PHE A 122 -0.40 -3.51 -4.77
CA PHE A 122 -1.42 -3.89 -3.80
C PHE A 122 -2.60 -4.45 -4.57
N SER A 123 -2.89 -5.74 -4.40
CA SER A 123 -3.89 -6.43 -5.21
C SER A 123 -4.77 -7.34 -4.36
N ALA A 124 -6.01 -7.52 -4.81
CA ALA A 124 -6.89 -8.49 -4.19
C ALA A 124 -6.31 -9.90 -4.42
N ALA A 125 -6.34 -10.73 -3.38
CA ALA A 125 -5.88 -12.11 -3.44
C ALA A 125 -7.08 -13.03 -3.62
N ALA A 126 -6.88 -14.05 -4.44
CA ALA A 126 -7.93 -15.06 -4.66
C ALA A 126 -8.08 -15.99 -3.44
#